data_0ccb4e241f7de4a46eeff284590d5388
#
_entry.id   0ccb4e241f7de4a46eeff284590d5388
#
_cell.length_a   1.000
_cell.length_b   1.000
_cell.length_c   1.000
_cell.angle_alpha   90.00
_cell.angle_beta   90.00
_cell.angle_gamma   90.00
#
_symmetry.space_group_name_H-M   'P 1'
#
loop_
_entity.id
_entity.type
_entity.pdbx_description
1 polymer ?
#
loop_
_entity_poly.entity_id
_entity_poly.type
_entity_poly.pdbx_seq_one_letter_code
_entity_poly.pdbx_strand_id
1 'polypeptide(L)'
;MQQDLRRLVRLQELMLRIEAIKEKTSAVPGEIALLEKALLAAQAEIEKEKAALLELQKERRRLEGELQGIEAKIQKYQAQLMDVKTNKEYQAMQHEIEACREERARLDEKILLDMEEQEKANAAARLLEDRQKEKRRDTEAGKKAIQERVSALEAEKAGLEGERQALEQEISPSFLEPFLKTARPRKGLGLVPVRADLCGGCHVRVMPKLIQEVRRYTRLIACDTCKRFLYVPEDLAAPAAGTDPGSAAPAGSGPEAGSGSGADPGSASPAS
;
A
#
# COMPACT_ATOMS: atom_id res chain seq x y z
N MET A 1 -27.98 -2.85 35.85
CA MET A 1 -26.66 -3.46 35.97
C MET A 1 -26.29 -4.39 34.80
N GLN A 2 -27.02 -5.46 34.49
CA GLN A 2 -26.80 -6.23 33.24
C GLN A 2 -26.91 -5.32 32.01
N GLN A 3 -27.78 -4.35 31.99
CA GLN A 3 -27.98 -3.42 30.92
C GLN A 3 -26.77 -2.49 30.74
N ASP A 4 -26.19 -1.98 31.85
CA ASP A 4 -24.96 -1.19 31.81
C ASP A 4 -23.77 -2.01 31.29
N LEU A 5 -23.69 -3.29 31.64
CA LEU A 5 -22.64 -4.16 31.13
C LEU A 5 -22.77 -4.44 29.63
N ARG A 6 -23.98 -4.63 29.12
CA ARG A 6 -24.24 -4.73 27.67
C ARG A 6 -23.83 -3.45 26.95
N ARG A 7 -24.16 -2.28 27.52
CA ARG A 7 -23.73 -0.98 26.99
C ARG A 7 -22.21 -0.82 27.00
N LEU A 8 -21.54 -1.28 28.08
CA LEU A 8 -20.07 -1.26 28.14
C LEU A 8 -19.42 -2.18 27.11
N VAL A 9 -19.99 -3.34 26.82
CA VAL A 9 -19.50 -4.21 25.73
C VAL A 9 -19.65 -3.49 24.39
N ARG A 10 -20.80 -2.89 24.15
CA ARG A 10 -21.03 -2.10 22.93
C ARG A 10 -20.11 -0.89 22.83
N LEU A 11 -19.90 -0.18 23.94
CA LEU A 11 -18.98 0.93 24.02
C LEU A 11 -17.55 0.50 23.66
N GLN A 12 -17.12 -0.64 24.17
CA GLN A 12 -15.82 -1.21 23.82
C GLN A 12 -15.70 -1.54 22.33
N GLU A 13 -16.73 -2.13 21.72
CA GLU A 13 -16.74 -2.40 20.27
C GLU A 13 -16.56 -1.12 19.47
N LEU A 14 -17.27 -0.03 19.82
CA LEU A 14 -17.10 1.26 19.20
C LEU A 14 -15.68 1.81 19.37
N MET A 15 -15.13 1.74 20.58
CA MET A 15 -13.76 2.19 20.87
C MET A 15 -12.73 1.41 20.06
N LEU A 16 -12.87 0.10 19.93
CA LEU A 16 -11.95 -0.74 19.13
C LEU A 16 -12.06 -0.43 17.63
N ARG A 17 -13.26 -0.18 17.11
CA ARG A 17 -13.45 0.25 15.70
C ARG A 17 -12.81 1.61 15.45
N ILE A 18 -13.02 2.58 16.33
CA ILE A 18 -12.37 3.91 16.25
C ILE A 18 -10.86 3.78 16.26
N GLU A 19 -10.29 2.94 17.12
CA GLU A 19 -8.84 2.73 17.19
C GLU A 19 -8.30 2.06 15.93
N ALA A 20 -9.00 1.08 15.37
CA ALA A 20 -8.65 0.44 14.11
C ALA A 20 -8.66 1.44 12.93
N ILE A 21 -9.61 2.40 12.91
CA ILE A 21 -9.62 3.47 11.91
C ILE A 21 -8.41 4.40 12.10
N LYS A 22 -8.08 4.78 13.33
CA LYS A 22 -6.89 5.60 13.61
C LYS A 22 -5.60 4.92 13.17
N GLU A 23 -5.45 3.62 13.40
CA GLU A 23 -4.29 2.86 12.94
C GLU A 23 -4.20 2.87 11.40
N LYS A 24 -5.32 2.66 10.69
CA LYS A 24 -5.37 2.75 9.22
C LYS A 24 -5.02 4.15 8.70
N THR A 25 -5.56 5.20 9.31
CA THR A 25 -5.24 6.59 8.92
C THR A 25 -3.81 6.99 9.25
N SER A 26 -3.23 6.49 10.32
CA SER A 26 -1.84 6.77 10.69
C SER A 26 -0.81 6.17 9.72
N ALA A 27 -1.15 5.12 8.98
CA ALA A 27 -0.28 4.51 7.97
C ALA A 27 -0.24 5.27 6.64
N VAL A 28 -1.24 6.11 6.38
CA VAL A 28 -1.43 6.84 5.11
C VAL A 28 -0.23 7.71 4.70
N PRO A 29 0.41 8.51 5.59
CA PRO A 29 1.58 9.30 5.22
C PRO A 29 2.72 8.45 4.66
N GLY A 30 2.89 7.23 5.19
CA GLY A 30 3.88 6.27 4.69
C GLY A 30 3.55 5.76 3.28
N GLU A 31 2.27 5.48 3.01
CA GLU A 31 1.82 5.05 1.67
C GLU A 31 2.07 6.16 0.62
N ILE A 32 1.74 7.41 0.95
CA ILE A 32 1.98 8.57 0.07
C ILE A 32 3.48 8.76 -0.17
N ALA A 33 4.30 8.70 0.89
CA ALA A 33 5.75 8.87 0.79
C ALA A 33 6.39 7.81 -0.12
N LEU A 34 5.89 6.56 -0.12
CA LEU A 34 6.35 5.51 -1.02
C LEU A 34 6.04 5.84 -2.50
N LEU A 35 4.83 6.33 -2.79
CA LEU A 35 4.45 6.75 -4.14
C LEU A 35 5.32 7.91 -4.64
N GLU A 36 5.55 8.90 -3.79
CA GLU A 36 6.39 10.07 -4.12
C GLU A 36 7.86 9.69 -4.33
N LYS A 37 8.40 8.82 -3.48
CA LYS A 37 9.77 8.30 -3.63
C LYS A 37 9.96 7.58 -4.96
N ALA A 38 8.98 6.77 -5.38
CA ALA A 38 9.02 6.07 -6.65
C ALA A 38 8.97 7.03 -7.86
N LEU A 39 8.23 8.13 -7.75
CA LEU A 39 8.18 9.18 -8.78
C LEU A 39 9.50 9.97 -8.85
N LEU A 40 10.06 10.35 -7.70
CA LEU A 40 11.35 11.05 -7.63
C LEU A 40 12.50 10.20 -8.18
N ALA A 41 12.51 8.89 -7.93
CA ALA A 41 13.52 7.99 -8.50
C ALA A 41 13.44 7.97 -10.03
N ALA A 42 12.22 7.86 -10.60
CA ALA A 42 12.03 7.91 -12.04
C ALA A 42 12.45 9.26 -12.65
N GLN A 43 12.24 10.35 -11.95
CA GLN A 43 12.69 11.67 -12.38
C GLN A 43 14.21 11.79 -12.38
N ALA A 44 14.89 11.25 -11.35
CA ALA A 44 16.35 11.26 -11.28
C ALA A 44 17.00 10.45 -12.41
N GLU A 45 16.40 9.34 -12.84
CA GLU A 45 16.86 8.56 -13.99
C GLU A 45 16.79 9.39 -15.29
N ILE A 46 15.71 10.11 -15.52
CA ILE A 46 15.55 10.96 -16.70
C ILE A 46 16.58 12.09 -16.71
N GLU A 47 16.80 12.75 -15.58
CA GLU A 47 17.79 13.83 -15.49
C GLU A 47 19.21 13.31 -15.76
N LYS A 48 19.52 12.09 -15.32
CA LYS A 48 20.79 11.43 -15.62
C LYS A 48 20.96 11.18 -17.12
N GLU A 49 19.94 10.63 -17.78
CA GLU A 49 19.98 10.38 -19.23
C GLU A 49 20.06 11.67 -20.04
N LYS A 50 19.34 12.72 -19.63
CA LYS A 50 19.44 14.04 -20.26
C LYS A 50 20.83 14.67 -20.12
N ALA A 51 21.46 14.51 -18.95
CA ALA A 51 22.82 14.97 -18.72
C ALA A 51 23.82 14.22 -19.62
N ALA A 52 23.70 12.89 -19.73
CA ALA A 52 24.52 12.09 -20.65
C ALA A 52 24.35 12.53 -22.10
N LEU A 53 23.11 12.74 -22.55
CA LEU A 53 22.81 13.24 -23.90
C LEU A 53 23.45 14.62 -24.17
N LEU A 54 23.43 15.51 -23.17
CA LEU A 54 24.06 16.82 -23.29
C LEU A 54 25.58 16.71 -23.46
N GLU A 55 26.23 15.79 -22.77
CA GLU A 55 27.67 15.54 -22.92
C GLU A 55 28.00 14.98 -24.30
N LEU A 56 27.21 14.04 -24.82
CA LEU A 56 27.38 13.55 -26.21
C LEU A 56 27.22 14.69 -27.23
N GLN A 57 26.26 15.59 -27.05
CA GLN A 57 26.08 16.75 -27.93
C GLN A 57 27.26 17.71 -27.88
N LYS A 58 27.90 17.92 -26.72
CA LYS A 58 29.09 18.74 -26.58
C LYS A 58 30.27 18.08 -27.27
N GLU A 59 30.47 16.79 -27.10
CA GLU A 59 31.51 16.03 -27.73
C GLU A 59 31.41 16.07 -29.25
N ARG A 60 30.22 15.87 -29.80
CA ARG A 60 29.99 16.00 -31.24
C ARG A 60 30.37 17.38 -31.76
N ARG A 61 29.95 18.46 -31.09
CA ARG A 61 30.32 19.83 -31.51
C ARG A 61 31.84 20.03 -31.47
N ARG A 62 32.55 19.43 -30.53
CA ARG A 62 34.02 19.47 -30.46
C ARG A 62 34.62 18.76 -31.67
N LEU A 63 34.18 17.55 -31.99
CA LEU A 63 34.66 16.78 -33.13
C LEU A 63 34.37 17.50 -34.48
N GLU A 64 33.18 18.06 -34.64
CA GLU A 64 32.81 18.88 -35.80
C GLU A 64 33.72 20.12 -35.95
N GLY A 65 34.06 20.76 -34.84
CA GLY A 65 35.02 21.85 -34.83
C GLY A 65 36.44 21.42 -35.20
N GLU A 66 36.92 20.28 -34.73
CA GLU A 66 38.20 19.67 -35.12
C GLU A 66 38.20 19.32 -36.61
N LEU A 67 37.10 18.72 -37.12
CA LEU A 67 36.92 18.40 -38.54
C LEU A 67 37.05 19.65 -39.42
N GLN A 68 36.35 20.73 -39.07
CA GLN A 68 36.49 22.02 -39.80
C GLN A 68 37.93 22.55 -39.78
N GLY A 69 38.63 22.41 -38.66
CA GLY A 69 40.04 22.76 -38.55
C GLY A 69 40.94 21.96 -39.50
N ILE A 70 40.72 20.66 -39.63
CA ILE A 70 41.43 19.79 -40.57
C ILE A 70 41.12 20.13 -42.01
N GLU A 71 39.84 20.38 -42.35
CA GLU A 71 39.45 20.80 -43.71
C GLU A 71 40.09 22.11 -44.11
N ALA A 72 40.19 23.10 -43.22
CA ALA A 72 40.87 24.34 -43.46
C ALA A 72 42.39 24.15 -43.70
N LYS A 73 43.01 23.20 -42.96
CA LYS A 73 44.43 22.83 -43.21
C LYS A 73 44.62 22.21 -44.57
N ILE A 74 43.75 21.28 -44.97
CA ILE A 74 43.80 20.67 -46.29
C ILE A 74 43.69 21.72 -47.39
N GLN A 75 42.74 22.64 -47.30
CA GLN A 75 42.60 23.74 -48.26
C GLN A 75 43.83 24.62 -48.34
N LYS A 76 44.41 24.98 -47.18
CA LYS A 76 45.64 25.75 -47.11
C LYS A 76 46.83 25.04 -47.79
N TYR A 77 47.03 23.75 -47.51
CA TYR A 77 48.08 22.97 -48.08
C TYR A 77 47.93 22.78 -49.60
N GLN A 78 46.68 22.56 -50.05
CA GLN A 78 46.35 22.49 -51.47
C GLN A 78 46.67 23.80 -52.22
N ALA A 79 46.38 24.96 -51.63
CA ALA A 79 46.74 26.25 -52.18
C ALA A 79 48.29 26.43 -52.25
N GLN A 80 48.96 26.06 -51.16
CA GLN A 80 50.41 26.10 -51.12
C GLN A 80 51.12 25.18 -52.14
N LEU A 81 50.49 24.00 -52.40
CA LEU A 81 51.00 23.05 -53.39
C LEU A 81 51.09 23.63 -54.80
N MET A 82 50.23 24.62 -55.14
CA MET A 82 50.30 25.32 -56.46
C MET A 82 51.49 26.26 -56.60
N ASP A 83 52.06 26.73 -55.49
CA ASP A 83 53.18 27.70 -55.48
C ASP A 83 54.56 27.03 -55.32
N VAL A 84 54.60 25.70 -55.09
CA VAL A 84 55.84 24.94 -54.85
C VAL A 84 56.67 24.81 -56.14
N LYS A 85 57.98 25.03 -56.02
CA LYS A 85 58.94 25.04 -57.18
C LYS A 85 59.83 23.81 -57.22
N THR A 86 59.93 23.03 -56.11
CA THR A 86 60.87 21.90 -56.09
C THR A 86 60.10 20.59 -55.86
N ASN A 87 60.56 19.50 -56.50
CA ASN A 87 59.91 18.18 -56.37
C ASN A 87 59.90 17.65 -54.92
N LYS A 88 60.92 18.00 -54.14
CA LYS A 88 61.05 17.59 -52.73
C LYS A 88 59.99 18.25 -51.87
N GLU A 89 59.75 19.54 -52.06
CA GLU A 89 58.67 20.27 -51.32
C GLU A 89 57.32 19.83 -51.78
N TYR A 90 57.12 19.53 -53.06
CA TYR A 90 55.87 18.97 -53.60
C TYR A 90 55.47 17.60 -52.88
N GLN A 91 56.46 16.68 -52.82
CA GLN A 91 56.24 15.40 -52.16
C GLN A 91 55.94 15.54 -50.64
N ALA A 92 56.68 16.42 -49.95
CA ALA A 92 56.44 16.73 -48.55
C ALA A 92 55.02 17.27 -48.34
N MET A 93 54.56 18.21 -49.17
CA MET A 93 53.23 18.78 -49.06
C MET A 93 52.12 17.77 -49.40
N GLN A 94 52.33 16.85 -50.34
CA GLN A 94 51.40 15.73 -50.60
C GLN A 94 51.31 14.82 -49.42
N HIS A 95 52.38 14.50 -48.70
CA HIS A 95 52.40 13.71 -47.49
C HIS A 95 51.56 14.37 -46.38
N GLU A 96 51.68 15.68 -46.18
CA GLU A 96 50.91 16.44 -45.21
C GLU A 96 49.40 16.44 -45.54
N ILE A 97 49.05 16.58 -46.82
CA ILE A 97 47.66 16.52 -47.29
C ILE A 97 47.07 15.12 -47.03
N GLU A 98 47.83 14.06 -47.33
CA GLU A 98 47.36 12.70 -47.11
C GLU A 98 47.17 12.38 -45.62
N ALA A 99 48.11 12.80 -44.76
CA ALA A 99 47.96 12.69 -43.31
C ALA A 99 46.72 13.43 -42.78
N CYS A 100 46.47 14.64 -43.29
CA CYS A 100 45.23 15.37 -42.92
C CYS A 100 43.96 14.68 -43.42
N ARG A 101 43.99 14.03 -44.60
CA ARG A 101 42.84 13.24 -45.11
C ARG A 101 42.56 12.02 -44.26
N GLU A 102 43.60 11.31 -43.82
CA GLU A 102 43.43 10.16 -42.90
C GLU A 102 42.85 10.62 -41.55
N GLU A 103 43.33 11.76 -41.02
CA GLU A 103 42.82 12.32 -39.79
C GLU A 103 41.34 12.76 -39.94
N ARG A 104 41.00 13.39 -41.04
CA ARG A 104 39.63 13.71 -41.42
C ARG A 104 38.73 12.46 -41.42
N ALA A 105 39.15 11.40 -42.10
CA ALA A 105 38.37 10.16 -42.18
C ALA A 105 38.14 9.54 -40.79
N ARG A 106 39.13 9.59 -39.89
CA ARG A 106 38.99 9.16 -38.49
C ARG A 106 38.01 10.03 -37.70
N LEU A 107 38.00 11.32 -37.93
CA LEU A 107 37.03 12.23 -37.27
C LEU A 107 35.62 12.01 -37.81
N ASP A 108 35.45 11.84 -39.13
CA ASP A 108 34.16 11.51 -39.76
C ASP A 108 33.57 10.22 -39.17
N GLU A 109 34.38 9.16 -39.00
CA GLU A 109 33.99 7.92 -38.40
C GLU A 109 33.54 8.10 -36.93
N LYS A 110 34.29 8.85 -36.12
CA LYS A 110 33.95 9.17 -34.74
C LYS A 110 32.63 9.95 -34.65
N ILE A 111 32.42 10.93 -35.51
CA ILE A 111 31.18 11.71 -35.56
C ILE A 111 30.00 10.83 -35.88
N LEU A 112 30.14 9.89 -36.83
CA LEU A 112 29.07 8.93 -37.17
C LEU A 112 28.73 8.04 -35.99
N LEU A 113 29.72 7.50 -35.29
CA LEU A 113 29.48 6.68 -34.06
C LEU A 113 28.79 7.49 -32.97
N ASP A 114 29.22 8.72 -32.74
CA ASP A 114 28.62 9.61 -31.75
C ASP A 114 27.16 9.96 -32.11
N MET A 115 26.86 10.14 -33.41
CA MET A 115 25.49 10.36 -33.89
C MET A 115 24.60 9.15 -33.62
N GLU A 116 25.08 7.92 -33.85
CA GLU A 116 24.34 6.70 -33.55
C GLU A 116 24.09 6.57 -32.04
N GLU A 117 25.06 6.87 -31.19
CA GLU A 117 24.89 6.88 -29.74
C GLU A 117 23.87 7.91 -29.29
N GLN A 118 23.92 9.13 -29.88
CA GLN A 118 22.93 10.17 -29.60
C GLN A 118 21.49 9.76 -30.01
N GLU A 119 21.32 9.07 -31.13
CA GLU A 119 20.02 8.58 -31.57
C GLU A 119 19.46 7.54 -30.59
N LYS A 120 20.31 6.60 -30.14
CA LYS A 120 19.96 5.60 -29.12
C LYS A 120 19.60 6.25 -27.79
N ALA A 121 20.41 7.20 -27.33
CA ALA A 121 20.16 7.94 -26.09
C ALA A 121 18.87 8.79 -26.16
N ASN A 122 18.59 9.44 -27.30
CA ASN A 122 17.36 10.17 -27.54
C ASN A 122 16.12 9.24 -27.49
N ALA A 123 16.19 8.07 -28.11
CA ALA A 123 15.11 7.09 -28.08
C ALA A 123 14.86 6.58 -26.64
N ALA A 124 15.93 6.28 -25.88
CA ALA A 124 15.85 5.89 -24.48
C ALA A 124 15.26 7.00 -23.62
N ALA A 125 15.68 8.24 -23.78
CA ALA A 125 15.15 9.38 -23.04
C ALA A 125 13.65 9.59 -23.28
N ARG A 126 13.17 9.48 -24.52
CA ARG A 126 11.74 9.55 -24.86
C ARG A 126 10.95 8.44 -24.17
N LEU A 127 11.45 7.21 -24.20
CA LEU A 127 10.80 6.08 -23.53
C LEU A 127 10.71 6.30 -22.02
N LEU A 128 11.75 6.82 -21.39
CA LEU A 128 11.74 7.15 -19.97
C LEU A 128 10.77 8.28 -19.63
N GLU A 129 10.69 9.32 -20.48
CA GLU A 129 9.72 10.40 -20.31
C GLU A 129 8.28 9.90 -20.39
N ASP A 130 7.97 9.00 -21.30
CA ASP A 130 6.62 8.45 -21.41
C ASP A 130 6.28 7.55 -20.22
N ARG A 131 7.22 6.72 -19.75
CA ARG A 131 7.07 5.96 -18.51
C ARG A 131 6.89 6.86 -17.28
N GLN A 132 7.59 7.99 -17.22
CA GLN A 132 7.41 8.95 -16.14
C GLN A 132 6.03 9.59 -16.18
N LYS A 133 5.52 9.97 -17.34
CA LYS A 133 4.15 10.51 -17.49
C LYS A 133 3.11 9.53 -16.99
N GLU A 134 3.23 8.25 -17.35
CA GLU A 134 2.38 7.18 -16.87
C GLU A 134 2.48 7.06 -15.34
N LYS A 135 3.69 6.91 -14.81
CA LYS A 135 3.93 6.80 -13.37
C LYS A 135 3.42 8.00 -12.57
N ARG A 136 3.51 9.21 -13.15
CA ARG A 136 2.92 10.40 -12.56
C ARG A 136 1.40 10.33 -12.50
N ARG A 137 0.75 9.88 -13.59
CA ARG A 137 -0.71 9.67 -13.61
C ARG A 137 -1.14 8.64 -12.56
N ASP A 138 -0.43 7.52 -12.48
CA ASP A 138 -0.71 6.48 -11.48
C ASP A 138 -0.52 6.99 -10.05
N THR A 139 0.54 7.77 -9.81
CA THR A 139 0.80 8.39 -8.51
C THR A 139 -0.31 9.36 -8.12
N GLU A 140 -0.77 10.22 -9.04
CA GLU A 140 -1.87 11.14 -8.77
C GLU A 140 -3.21 10.40 -8.56
N ALA A 141 -3.48 9.37 -9.35
CA ALA A 141 -4.66 8.51 -9.17
C ALA A 141 -4.61 7.78 -7.81
N GLY A 142 -3.43 7.24 -7.45
CA GLY A 142 -3.20 6.59 -6.16
C GLY A 142 -3.41 7.54 -4.98
N LYS A 143 -2.87 8.76 -5.06
CA LYS A 143 -3.09 9.81 -4.03
C LYS A 143 -4.57 10.15 -3.88
N LYS A 144 -5.28 10.30 -4.99
CA LYS A 144 -6.72 10.59 -4.99
C LYS A 144 -7.51 9.46 -4.33
N ALA A 145 -7.24 8.22 -4.68
CA ALA A 145 -7.88 7.05 -4.07
C ALA A 145 -7.59 6.95 -2.57
N ILE A 146 -6.36 7.25 -2.14
CA ILE A 146 -6.00 7.32 -0.72
C ILE A 146 -6.79 8.44 -0.02
N GLN A 147 -6.89 9.61 -0.62
CA GLN A 147 -7.63 10.74 -0.06
C GLN A 147 -9.13 10.44 0.10
N GLU A 148 -9.74 9.81 -0.90
CA GLU A 148 -11.14 9.37 -0.83
C GLU A 148 -11.35 8.32 0.27
N ARG A 149 -10.42 7.35 0.40
CA ARG A 149 -10.43 6.35 1.48
C ARG A 149 -10.31 7.00 2.86
N VAL A 150 -9.41 7.96 3.03
CA VAL A 150 -9.22 8.70 4.28
C VAL A 150 -10.49 9.47 4.64
N SER A 151 -11.08 10.19 3.69
CA SER A 151 -12.32 10.94 3.91
C SER A 151 -13.48 10.03 4.35
N ALA A 152 -13.63 8.85 3.74
CA ALA A 152 -14.62 7.87 4.13
C ALA A 152 -14.38 7.32 5.56
N LEU A 153 -13.12 7.02 5.90
CA LEU A 153 -12.73 6.56 7.24
C LEU A 153 -12.94 7.64 8.30
N GLU A 154 -12.67 8.90 7.99
CA GLU A 154 -12.91 10.02 8.91
C GLU A 154 -14.41 10.25 9.15
N ALA A 155 -15.23 10.13 8.10
CA ALA A 155 -16.68 10.20 8.24
C ALA A 155 -17.25 9.04 9.09
N GLU A 156 -16.78 7.80 8.86
CA GLU A 156 -17.13 6.64 9.69
C GLU A 156 -16.73 6.86 11.15
N LYS A 157 -15.50 7.33 11.37
CA LYS A 157 -14.98 7.64 12.72
C LYS A 157 -15.83 8.68 13.43
N ALA A 158 -16.23 9.75 12.75
CA ALA A 158 -17.07 10.81 13.32
C ALA A 158 -18.45 10.27 13.74
N GLY A 159 -19.06 9.40 12.93
CA GLY A 159 -20.30 8.70 13.28
C GLY A 159 -20.13 7.82 14.52
N LEU A 160 -19.08 6.98 14.57
CA LEU A 160 -18.80 6.13 15.72
C LEU A 160 -18.47 6.92 17.00
N GLU A 161 -17.82 8.06 16.88
CA GLU A 161 -17.55 8.97 18.03
C GLU A 161 -18.83 9.59 18.56
N GLY A 162 -19.81 9.94 17.69
CA GLY A 162 -21.15 10.37 18.09
C GLY A 162 -21.91 9.28 18.83
N GLU A 163 -21.96 8.04 18.28
CA GLU A 163 -22.58 6.89 18.94
C GLU A 163 -21.92 6.60 20.31
N ARG A 164 -20.60 6.69 20.37
CA ARG A 164 -19.85 6.50 21.62
C ARG A 164 -20.26 7.52 22.67
N GLN A 165 -20.30 8.79 22.32
CA GLN A 165 -20.69 9.87 23.25
C GLN A 165 -22.12 9.70 23.77
N ALA A 166 -23.08 9.35 22.89
CA ALA A 166 -24.45 9.09 23.30
C ALA A 166 -24.53 7.90 24.27
N LEU A 167 -23.82 6.81 23.97
CA LEU A 167 -23.80 5.62 24.81
C LEU A 167 -23.11 5.85 26.17
N GLU A 168 -22.05 6.68 26.21
CA GLU A 168 -21.39 7.07 27.48
C GLU A 168 -22.36 7.80 28.44
N GLN A 169 -23.29 8.61 27.92
CA GLN A 169 -24.32 9.30 28.74
C GLN A 169 -25.36 8.34 29.33
N GLU A 170 -25.60 7.21 28.70
CA GLU A 170 -26.56 6.20 29.16
C GLU A 170 -25.97 5.25 30.21
N ILE A 171 -24.67 5.23 30.43
CA ILE A 171 -24.01 4.32 31.38
C ILE A 171 -23.78 5.02 32.70
N SER A 172 -24.13 4.33 33.79
CA SER A 172 -23.92 4.85 35.13
C SER A 172 -22.41 5.18 35.36
N PRO A 173 -22.09 6.35 35.93
CA PRO A 173 -20.69 6.77 36.15
C PRO A 173 -19.87 5.76 36.97
N SER A 174 -20.50 5.07 37.90
CA SER A 174 -19.86 4.02 38.72
C SER A 174 -19.31 2.83 37.91
N PHE A 175 -19.82 2.59 36.71
CA PHE A 175 -19.34 1.57 35.79
C PHE A 175 -18.46 2.17 34.69
N LEU A 176 -18.80 3.34 34.19
CA LEU A 176 -18.11 3.99 33.08
C LEU A 176 -16.68 4.41 33.45
N GLU A 177 -16.50 5.09 34.60
CA GLU A 177 -15.18 5.61 34.99
C GLU A 177 -14.14 4.51 35.18
N PRO A 178 -14.40 3.43 35.95
CA PRO A 178 -13.44 2.34 36.10
C PRO A 178 -13.14 1.64 34.76
N PHE A 179 -14.16 1.47 33.91
CA PHE A 179 -13.98 0.91 32.58
C PHE A 179 -13.06 1.77 31.73
N LEU A 180 -13.31 3.07 31.60
CA LEU A 180 -12.49 3.96 30.80
C LEU A 180 -11.05 4.03 31.30
N LYS A 181 -10.85 4.04 32.62
CA LYS A 181 -9.52 4.00 33.24
C LYS A 181 -8.73 2.75 32.85
N THR A 182 -9.44 1.62 32.67
CA THR A 182 -8.84 0.34 32.28
C THR A 182 -8.65 0.22 30.79
N ALA A 183 -9.62 0.72 29.97
CA ALA A 183 -9.64 0.59 28.55
C ALA A 183 -8.68 1.53 27.81
N ARG A 184 -8.58 2.82 28.23
CA ARG A 184 -7.73 3.83 27.57
C ARG A 184 -6.27 3.41 27.34
N PRO A 185 -5.52 2.92 28.37
CA PRO A 185 -4.13 2.50 28.15
C PRO A 185 -3.99 1.19 27.35
N ARG A 186 -5.11 0.53 27.01
CA ARG A 186 -5.17 -0.77 26.31
C ARG A 186 -5.89 -0.68 24.97
N LYS A 187 -5.80 0.46 24.30
CA LYS A 187 -6.41 0.69 22.97
C LYS A 187 -7.91 0.38 22.94
N GLY A 188 -8.62 0.67 24.03
CA GLY A 188 -10.06 0.44 24.13
C GLY A 188 -10.47 -0.92 24.73
N LEU A 189 -9.53 -1.84 24.99
CA LEU A 189 -9.83 -3.17 25.52
C LEU A 189 -9.86 -3.22 27.04
N GLY A 190 -10.99 -2.86 27.66
CA GLY A 190 -11.21 -2.84 29.10
C GLY A 190 -11.95 -4.04 29.65
N LEU A 191 -12.87 -4.64 28.85
CA LEU A 191 -13.71 -5.79 29.15
C LEU A 191 -13.25 -7.00 28.33
N VAL A 192 -13.23 -8.19 28.95
CA VAL A 192 -12.87 -9.44 28.28
C VAL A 192 -13.83 -10.57 28.70
N PRO A 193 -14.21 -11.45 27.77
CA PRO A 193 -15.06 -12.57 28.09
C PRO A 193 -14.33 -13.63 28.92
N VAL A 194 -15.05 -14.32 29.79
CA VAL A 194 -14.60 -15.58 30.39
C VAL A 194 -15.17 -16.71 29.50
N ARG A 195 -14.30 -17.55 28.97
CA ARG A 195 -14.68 -18.73 28.17
C ARG A 195 -13.89 -19.94 28.65
N ALA A 196 -14.60 -21.05 28.94
CA ALA A 196 -14.00 -22.29 29.46
C ALA A 196 -13.06 -22.03 30.66
N ASP A 197 -13.48 -21.19 31.61
CA ASP A 197 -12.74 -20.74 32.79
C ASP A 197 -11.43 -19.96 32.50
N LEU A 198 -11.22 -19.51 31.26
CA LEU A 198 -10.06 -18.71 30.88
C LEU A 198 -10.46 -17.25 30.66
N CYS A 199 -9.58 -16.36 31.08
CA CYS A 199 -9.69 -14.94 30.77
C CYS A 199 -9.41 -14.68 29.29
N GLY A 200 -10.34 -14.13 28.53
CA GLY A 200 -10.18 -13.83 27.11
C GLY A 200 -9.14 -12.76 26.77
N GLY A 201 -8.49 -12.15 27.80
CA GLY A 201 -7.46 -11.14 27.59
C GLY A 201 -6.03 -11.59 27.86
N CYS A 202 -5.81 -12.52 28.80
CA CYS A 202 -4.48 -13.04 29.15
C CYS A 202 -4.41 -14.57 29.15
N HIS A 203 -5.52 -15.24 28.88
CA HIS A 203 -5.66 -16.69 28.80
C HIS A 203 -5.30 -17.46 30.08
N VAL A 204 -5.20 -16.76 31.20
CA VAL A 204 -4.98 -17.38 32.51
C VAL A 204 -6.32 -17.88 33.06
N ARG A 205 -6.26 -19.01 33.77
CA ARG A 205 -7.45 -19.61 34.40
C ARG A 205 -8.02 -18.66 35.46
N VAL A 206 -9.32 -18.42 35.41
CA VAL A 206 -10.07 -17.63 36.38
C VAL A 206 -10.63 -18.56 37.47
N MET A 207 -10.46 -18.18 38.72
CA MET A 207 -11.00 -19.03 39.81
C MET A 207 -12.52 -19.13 39.73
N PRO A 208 -13.11 -20.33 40.00
CA PRO A 208 -14.55 -20.51 39.94
C PRO A 208 -15.37 -19.56 40.85
N LYS A 209 -14.81 -19.23 41.99
CA LYS A 209 -15.40 -18.23 42.90
C LYS A 209 -15.52 -16.84 42.23
N LEU A 210 -14.48 -16.43 41.49
CA LEU A 210 -14.47 -15.14 40.80
C LEU A 210 -15.51 -15.14 39.66
N ILE A 211 -15.66 -16.27 38.93
CA ILE A 211 -16.67 -16.42 37.88
C ILE A 211 -18.09 -16.30 38.45
N GLN A 212 -18.35 -16.88 39.62
CA GLN A 212 -19.61 -16.72 40.28
C GLN A 212 -19.88 -15.28 40.72
N GLU A 213 -18.87 -14.55 41.17
CA GLU A 213 -18.98 -13.11 41.45
C GLU A 213 -19.28 -12.29 40.18
N VAL A 214 -18.63 -12.60 39.05
CA VAL A 214 -18.90 -11.97 37.76
C VAL A 214 -20.37 -12.17 37.37
N ARG A 215 -20.94 -13.37 37.54
CA ARG A 215 -22.32 -13.69 37.22
C ARG A 215 -23.35 -12.99 38.09
N ARG A 216 -22.96 -12.45 39.26
CA ARG A 216 -23.86 -11.66 40.12
C ARG A 216 -24.18 -10.28 39.57
N TYR A 217 -23.29 -9.76 38.69
CA TYR A 217 -23.42 -8.43 38.07
C TYR A 217 -23.64 -7.26 39.03
N THR A 218 -23.14 -7.37 40.27
CA THR A 218 -23.29 -6.33 41.29
C THR A 218 -22.21 -5.24 41.13
N ARG A 219 -21.04 -5.59 40.62
CA ARG A 219 -19.89 -4.70 40.38
C ARG A 219 -19.03 -5.22 39.22
N LEU A 220 -18.16 -4.37 38.68
CA LEU A 220 -17.15 -4.82 37.73
C LEU A 220 -16.07 -5.63 38.45
N ILE A 221 -15.82 -6.84 37.99
CA ILE A 221 -14.82 -7.75 38.55
C ILE A 221 -13.63 -7.78 37.58
N ALA A 222 -12.44 -7.47 38.10
CA ALA A 222 -11.22 -7.48 37.30
C ALA A 222 -10.50 -8.83 37.37
N CYS A 223 -9.88 -9.24 36.28
CA CYS A 223 -8.95 -10.37 36.28
C CYS A 223 -7.73 -10.06 37.15
N ASP A 224 -7.33 -10.99 38.02
CA ASP A 224 -6.19 -10.80 38.95
C ASP A 224 -4.87 -10.56 38.22
N THR A 225 -4.70 -11.19 37.05
CA THR A 225 -3.46 -11.11 36.25
C THR A 225 -3.40 -9.88 35.37
N CYS A 226 -4.37 -9.68 34.47
CA CYS A 226 -4.30 -8.61 33.45
C CYS A 226 -5.08 -7.34 33.82
N LYS A 227 -5.83 -7.37 34.94
CA LYS A 227 -6.61 -6.25 35.44
C LYS A 227 -7.71 -5.74 34.50
N ARG A 228 -8.06 -6.48 33.43
CA ARG A 228 -9.24 -6.21 32.62
C ARG A 228 -10.48 -6.73 33.31
N PHE A 229 -11.60 -6.07 33.11
CA PHE A 229 -12.87 -6.51 33.68
C PHE A 229 -13.39 -7.73 32.93
N LEU A 230 -13.99 -8.65 33.70
CA LEU A 230 -14.49 -9.93 33.21
C LEU A 230 -16.01 -9.87 33.01
N TYR A 231 -16.49 -10.54 31.98
CA TYR A 231 -17.94 -10.81 31.78
C TYR A 231 -18.16 -12.22 31.21
N VAL A 232 -19.36 -12.74 31.39
CA VAL A 232 -19.76 -14.04 30.86
C VAL A 232 -20.68 -13.80 29.66
N PRO A 233 -20.29 -14.17 28.43
CA PRO A 233 -21.03 -13.83 27.22
C PRO A 233 -22.46 -14.44 27.21
N GLU A 234 -22.58 -15.66 27.69
CA GLU A 234 -23.87 -16.39 27.71
C GLU A 234 -24.95 -15.62 28.49
N ASP A 235 -24.55 -14.96 29.57
CA ASP A 235 -25.47 -14.20 30.43
C ASP A 235 -25.88 -12.85 29.84
N LEU A 236 -25.16 -12.37 28.83
CA LEU A 236 -25.42 -11.12 28.10
C LEU A 236 -26.17 -11.35 26.79
N ALA A 237 -26.25 -12.59 26.31
CA ALA A 237 -27.09 -12.90 25.17
C ALA A 237 -28.54 -12.51 25.53
N ALA A 238 -29.23 -11.80 24.61
CA ALA A 238 -30.67 -11.53 24.80
C ALA A 238 -31.39 -12.87 25.02
N PRO A 239 -32.37 -12.95 25.93
CA PRO A 239 -33.20 -14.14 25.98
C PRO A 239 -33.79 -14.35 24.59
N ALA A 240 -33.58 -15.55 24.03
CA ALA A 240 -34.20 -15.93 22.77
C ALA A 240 -35.71 -15.64 22.93
N ALA A 241 -36.25 -14.82 22.04
CA ALA A 241 -37.64 -14.41 22.08
C ALA A 241 -38.52 -15.64 22.13
N GLY A 242 -39.21 -15.80 23.27
CA GLY A 242 -40.41 -16.59 23.46
C GLY A 242 -40.40 -18.04 22.99
N THR A 243 -39.91 -18.95 23.83
CA THR A 243 -40.61 -20.24 24.00
C THR A 243 -41.53 -20.10 25.19
N ASP A 244 -42.76 -19.82 24.89
CA ASP A 244 -43.88 -19.86 25.83
C ASP A 244 -44.05 -21.31 26.32
N PRO A 245 -43.87 -21.65 27.60
CA PRO A 245 -44.14 -23.01 28.11
C PRO A 245 -45.60 -23.13 28.48
N GLY A 246 -46.49 -23.16 27.50
CA GLY A 246 -47.93 -23.23 27.80
C GLY A 246 -48.80 -23.60 26.62
N SER A 247 -48.63 -24.78 26.07
CA SER A 247 -49.72 -25.47 25.39
C SER A 247 -49.49 -26.97 25.48
N ALA A 248 -50.01 -27.58 26.53
CA ALA A 248 -50.13 -29.00 26.64
C ALA A 248 -51.19 -29.50 25.62
N ALA A 249 -50.83 -30.51 24.88
CA ALA A 249 -51.58 -31.24 23.90
C ALA A 249 -52.79 -31.99 24.52
N PRO A 250 -53.73 -32.51 23.72
CA PRO A 250 -54.15 -33.86 23.97
C PRO A 250 -53.78 -34.82 22.83
N ALA A 251 -53.52 -36.04 23.30
CA ALA A 251 -53.28 -37.25 22.53
C ALA A 251 -54.44 -37.65 21.62
N GLY A 252 -54.13 -38.16 20.45
CA GLY A 252 -55.06 -38.78 19.53
C GLY A 252 -54.35 -39.68 18.52
N SER A 253 -54.34 -40.99 18.86
CA SER A 253 -54.46 -42.21 18.03
C SER A 253 -53.91 -42.17 16.57
N GLY A 254 -52.95 -43.10 16.27
CA GLY A 254 -52.67 -43.59 14.92
C GLY A 254 -53.83 -44.46 14.35
N PRO A 255 -53.71 -45.23 13.28
CA PRO A 255 -52.50 -45.89 12.71
C PRO A 255 -52.43 -45.94 11.15
N GLU A 256 -51.51 -46.81 10.69
CA GLU A 256 -51.45 -47.55 9.39
C GLU A 256 -50.72 -46.90 8.21
N ALA A 257 -49.57 -47.41 7.86
CA ALA A 257 -49.18 -48.41 6.85
C ALA A 257 -49.47 -48.06 5.39
N GLY A 258 -48.42 -47.99 4.60
CA GLY A 258 -48.47 -47.90 3.14
C GLY A 258 -47.10 -47.97 2.48
N SER A 259 -46.71 -49.16 2.16
CA SER A 259 -45.58 -49.62 1.36
C SER A 259 -45.49 -49.06 -0.07
N GLY A 260 -44.28 -49.03 -0.62
CA GLY A 260 -44.03 -48.96 -2.07
C GLY A 260 -42.75 -48.22 -2.39
N SER A 261 -41.60 -48.87 -2.47
CA SER A 261 -41.04 -49.53 -3.64
C SER A 261 -40.63 -48.55 -4.77
N GLY A 262 -39.34 -48.50 -5.00
CA GLY A 262 -38.87 -48.56 -6.34
C GLY A 262 -37.80 -47.55 -6.80
N ALA A 263 -36.57 -48.06 -6.89
CA ALA A 263 -35.60 -47.85 -7.98
C ALA A 263 -34.79 -46.57 -8.10
N ASP A 264 -33.55 -46.65 -7.77
CA ASP A 264 -32.34 -46.21 -8.47
C ASP A 264 -32.26 -46.78 -9.92
N PRO A 265 -31.45 -46.41 -10.88
CA PRO A 265 -30.12 -45.76 -10.78
C PRO A 265 -29.74 -44.83 -11.97
N GLY A 266 -28.52 -44.31 -11.91
CA GLY A 266 -27.80 -43.96 -13.14
C GLY A 266 -27.05 -42.61 -13.08
N SER A 267 -25.83 -42.56 -12.66
CA SER A 267 -24.55 -42.53 -13.36
C SER A 267 -24.41 -41.41 -14.40
N ALA A 268 -23.48 -40.50 -14.20
CA ALA A 268 -22.30 -40.29 -15.03
C ALA A 268 -21.64 -38.91 -14.82
N SER A 269 -20.47 -38.92 -14.30
CA SER A 269 -19.37 -38.00 -14.68
C SER A 269 -18.86 -38.46 -16.07
N PRO A 270 -18.06 -37.67 -16.88
CA PRO A 270 -16.95 -36.81 -16.46
C PRO A 270 -16.64 -35.58 -17.37
N ALA A 271 -15.66 -34.82 -16.88
CA ALA A 271 -14.53 -34.16 -17.58
C ALA A 271 -14.74 -33.16 -18.75
N SER A 272 -14.27 -32.00 -18.63
CA SER A 272 -13.05 -31.40 -19.21
C SER A 272 -12.74 -30.08 -18.52
#